data_c3353ef9e4a235726da22183a5c7ad94
#
_entry.id   c3353ef9e4a235726da22183a5c7ad94
#
_cell.length_a   1.000
_cell.length_b   1.000
_cell.length_c   1.000
_cell.angle_alpha   90.00
_cell.angle_beta   90.00
_cell.angle_gamma   90.00
#
_symmetry.space_group_name_H-M   'P 1'
#
loop_
_entity.id
_entity.type
_entity.pdbx_description
1 polymer ?
#
loop_
_entity_poly.entity_id
_entity_poly.type
_entity_poly.pdbx_seq_one_letter_code
_entity_poly.pdbx_strand_id
1 'polypeptide(L)'
;RDGMDSITNPFDEFALEEALLTKENYDGEIVAISMGPEGAKDVLRNALALTVDQVALCTDDAFAGSDTYSTASVLAAAIKKVGDVDVVFTGKQSTDGNTGVVGAELAAILGFSPLTQVSKVRSIDAAGKKIVVERAVEGGTEVVEAKLPAVVSVIKGINEPRLPNLMGIRKASKIDIPQWSAGDLGVDA
;
A
#
# COMPACT_ATOMS: atom_id res chain seq x y z
N ARG A 1 7.55 -16.90 -13.86
CA ARG A 1 6.10 -17.22 -13.64
C ARG A 1 5.25 -16.68 -14.79
N ASP A 2 5.70 -16.92 -16.02
CA ASP A 2 5.00 -16.51 -17.22
C ASP A 2 3.66 -17.25 -17.32
N GLY A 3 2.56 -16.51 -17.60
CA GLY A 3 1.24 -17.09 -17.83
C GLY A 3 0.33 -17.22 -16.60
N MET A 4 0.68 -16.61 -15.46
CA MET A 4 -0.21 -16.53 -14.30
C MET A 4 -0.84 -15.14 -14.22
N ASP A 5 -2.16 -15.09 -13.99
CA ASP A 5 -2.85 -13.84 -13.75
C ASP A 5 -2.37 -13.19 -12.46
N SER A 6 -2.12 -11.87 -12.50
CA SER A 6 -1.81 -11.10 -11.30
C SER A 6 -3.11 -10.83 -10.54
N ILE A 7 -3.15 -11.24 -9.29
CA ILE A 7 -4.27 -10.96 -8.38
C ILE A 7 -3.78 -10.09 -7.22
N THR A 8 -4.67 -9.29 -6.66
CA THR A 8 -4.38 -8.52 -5.45
C THR A 8 -3.99 -9.48 -4.32
N ASN A 9 -2.90 -9.18 -3.64
CA ASN A 9 -2.52 -9.93 -2.46
C ASN A 9 -3.62 -9.81 -1.39
N PRO A 10 -4.11 -10.92 -0.81
CA PRO A 10 -5.21 -10.88 0.15
C PRO A 10 -4.98 -9.97 1.35
N PHE A 11 -3.74 -9.78 1.80
CA PHE A 11 -3.45 -8.85 2.88
C PHE A 11 -3.51 -7.39 2.43
N ASP A 12 -3.20 -7.09 1.17
CA ASP A 12 -3.29 -5.74 0.63
C ASP A 12 -4.75 -5.34 0.30
N GLU A 13 -5.66 -6.30 0.15
CA GLU A 13 -7.10 -6.00 0.07
C GLU A 13 -7.60 -5.32 1.36
N PHE A 14 -7.13 -5.78 2.54
CA PHE A 14 -7.43 -5.12 3.82
C PHE A 14 -6.77 -3.75 3.94
N ALA A 15 -5.54 -3.59 3.42
CA ALA A 15 -4.85 -2.30 3.39
C ALA A 15 -5.58 -1.29 2.49
N LEU A 16 -6.04 -1.73 1.34
CA LEU A 16 -6.80 -0.92 0.40
C LEU A 16 -8.15 -0.47 1.00
N GLU A 17 -8.88 -1.39 1.63
CA GLU A 17 -10.12 -1.06 2.33
C GLU A 17 -9.87 -0.07 3.48
N GLU A 18 -8.79 -0.24 4.24
CA GLU A 18 -8.47 0.69 5.34
C GLU A 18 -8.15 2.09 4.82
N ALA A 19 -7.49 2.22 3.67
CA ALA A 19 -7.26 3.50 3.01
C ALA A 19 -8.60 4.15 2.57
N LEU A 20 -9.52 3.37 2.02
CA LEU A 20 -10.85 3.86 1.63
C LEU A 20 -11.67 4.33 2.83
N LEU A 21 -11.69 3.54 3.91
CA LEU A 21 -12.35 3.93 5.17
C LEU A 21 -11.70 5.17 5.80
N THR A 22 -10.39 5.28 5.71
CA THR A 22 -9.67 6.48 6.18
C THR A 22 -10.09 7.71 5.39
N LYS A 23 -10.15 7.62 4.07
CA LYS A 23 -10.63 8.72 3.21
C LYS A 23 -12.07 9.10 3.54
N GLU A 24 -12.96 8.13 3.75
CA GLU A 24 -14.35 8.37 4.09
C GLU A 24 -14.53 9.12 5.43
N ASN A 25 -13.62 8.88 6.39
CA ASN A 25 -13.70 9.46 7.73
C ASN A 25 -12.94 10.79 7.90
N TYR A 26 -11.86 10.99 7.15
CA TYR A 26 -10.92 12.11 7.37
C TYR A 26 -10.72 12.99 6.14
N ASP A 27 -11.39 12.65 5.02
CA ASP A 27 -11.11 13.24 3.71
C ASP A 27 -9.68 12.94 3.22
N GLY A 28 -9.35 13.28 1.99
CA GLY A 28 -8.02 13.07 1.44
C GLY A 28 -8.02 12.40 0.08
N GLU A 29 -6.83 12.11 -0.40
CA GLU A 29 -6.58 11.46 -1.69
C GLU A 29 -5.85 10.13 -1.48
N ILE A 30 -6.23 9.12 -2.25
CA ILE A 30 -5.62 7.79 -2.20
C ILE A 30 -4.84 7.55 -3.49
N VAL A 31 -3.57 7.19 -3.34
CA VAL A 31 -2.71 6.73 -4.43
C VAL A 31 -2.32 5.28 -4.17
N ALA A 32 -2.71 4.36 -5.05
CA ALA A 32 -2.27 2.98 -4.95
C ALA A 32 -1.05 2.74 -5.85
N ILE A 33 -0.01 2.16 -5.27
CA ILE A 33 1.25 1.85 -5.95
C ILE A 33 1.49 0.35 -5.91
N SER A 34 1.88 -0.22 -7.04
CA SER A 34 2.33 -1.60 -7.11
C SER A 34 3.68 -1.66 -7.82
N MET A 35 4.51 -2.63 -7.42
CA MET A 35 5.75 -2.96 -8.12
C MET A 35 5.61 -4.37 -8.71
N GLY A 36 5.87 -4.49 -10.00
CA GLY A 36 5.75 -5.79 -10.65
C GLY A 36 5.82 -5.72 -12.18
N PRO A 37 5.63 -6.86 -12.86
CA PRO A 37 5.55 -6.92 -14.31
C PRO A 37 4.30 -6.19 -14.82
N GLU A 38 4.22 -5.98 -16.12
CA GLU A 38 3.10 -5.26 -16.75
C GLU A 38 1.71 -5.84 -16.40
N GLY A 39 1.61 -7.14 -16.17
CA GLY A 39 0.36 -7.79 -15.72
C GLY A 39 -0.16 -7.31 -14.37
N ALA A 40 0.68 -6.69 -13.53
CA ALA A 40 0.25 -6.09 -12.26
C ALA A 40 -0.67 -4.85 -12.44
N LYS A 41 -0.85 -4.36 -13.66
CA LYS A 41 -1.87 -3.35 -13.99
C LYS A 41 -3.28 -3.80 -13.59
N ASP A 42 -3.57 -5.09 -13.64
CA ASP A 42 -4.91 -5.60 -13.31
C ASP A 42 -5.23 -5.41 -11.82
N VAL A 43 -4.22 -5.52 -10.95
CA VAL A 43 -4.35 -5.20 -9.52
C VAL A 43 -4.70 -3.71 -9.33
N LEU A 44 -4.03 -2.82 -10.05
CA LEU A 44 -4.27 -1.38 -9.99
C LEU A 44 -5.61 -0.98 -10.62
N ARG A 45 -6.07 -1.71 -11.66
CA ARG A 45 -7.42 -1.53 -12.21
C ARG A 45 -8.49 -1.90 -11.18
N ASN A 46 -8.26 -2.94 -10.38
CA ASN A 46 -9.15 -3.28 -9.28
C ASN A 46 -9.21 -2.17 -8.22
N ALA A 47 -8.08 -1.59 -7.85
CA ALA A 47 -8.03 -0.44 -6.94
C ALA A 47 -8.81 0.77 -7.48
N LEU A 48 -8.64 1.12 -8.76
CA LEU A 48 -9.42 2.17 -9.43
C LEU A 48 -10.92 1.86 -9.45
N ALA A 49 -11.30 0.59 -9.63
CA ALA A 49 -12.70 0.17 -9.61
C ALA A 49 -13.34 0.33 -8.22
N LEU A 50 -12.53 0.30 -7.16
CA LEU A 50 -12.90 0.59 -5.77
C LEU A 50 -12.84 2.08 -5.41
N THR A 51 -12.64 2.96 -6.39
CA THR A 51 -12.64 4.44 -6.26
C THR A 51 -11.37 5.05 -5.64
N VAL A 52 -10.25 4.37 -5.72
CA VAL A 52 -8.94 5.00 -5.51
C VAL A 52 -8.75 6.12 -6.54
N ASP A 53 -8.17 7.23 -6.12
CA ASP A 53 -8.09 8.45 -6.95
C ASP A 53 -7.02 8.34 -8.02
N GLN A 54 -5.85 7.82 -7.66
CA GLN A 54 -4.71 7.65 -8.55
C GLN A 54 -4.03 6.30 -8.34
N VAL A 55 -3.34 5.83 -9.39
CA VAL A 55 -2.53 4.61 -9.33
C VAL A 55 -1.22 4.80 -10.07
N ALA A 56 -0.21 4.03 -9.71
CA ALA A 56 1.05 3.94 -10.46
C ALA A 56 1.65 2.55 -10.38
N LEU A 57 2.21 2.07 -11.49
CA LEU A 57 2.93 0.82 -11.56
C LEU A 57 4.44 1.09 -11.66
N CYS A 58 5.21 0.62 -10.69
CA CYS A 58 6.66 0.56 -10.79
C CYS A 58 7.04 -0.70 -11.57
N THR A 59 7.54 -0.54 -12.79
CA THR A 59 7.88 -1.66 -13.67
C THR A 59 9.12 -1.38 -14.47
N ASP A 60 10.07 -2.30 -14.41
CA ASP A 60 11.34 -2.28 -15.14
C ASP A 60 11.93 -3.70 -15.10
N ASP A 61 12.65 -4.10 -16.13
CA ASP A 61 13.37 -5.38 -16.15
C ASP A 61 14.41 -5.46 -15.02
N ALA A 62 14.97 -4.31 -14.62
CA ALA A 62 15.89 -4.18 -13.51
C ALA A 62 15.29 -4.53 -12.14
N PHE A 63 13.97 -4.51 -12.01
CA PHE A 63 13.28 -4.89 -10.76
C PHE A 63 13.08 -6.40 -10.62
N ALA A 64 13.40 -7.18 -11.65
CA ALA A 64 13.25 -8.62 -11.63
C ALA A 64 14.20 -9.26 -10.60
N GLY A 65 13.67 -10.09 -9.71
CA GLY A 65 14.44 -10.75 -8.67
C GLY A 65 14.79 -9.88 -7.46
N SER A 66 14.17 -8.70 -7.30
CA SER A 66 14.33 -7.85 -6.13
C SER A 66 14.04 -8.60 -4.84
N ASP A 67 14.91 -8.42 -3.85
CA ASP A 67 14.66 -8.82 -2.47
C ASP A 67 13.73 -7.81 -1.76
N THR A 68 13.51 -7.99 -0.46
CA THR A 68 12.63 -7.13 0.33
C THR A 68 13.15 -5.70 0.41
N TYR A 69 14.45 -5.53 0.59
CA TYR A 69 15.07 -4.20 0.70
C TYR A 69 15.03 -3.44 -0.62
N SER A 70 15.34 -4.09 -1.74
CA SER A 70 15.25 -3.50 -3.07
C SER A 70 13.81 -3.12 -3.40
N THR A 71 12.85 -4.01 -3.08
CA THR A 71 11.41 -3.73 -3.21
C THR A 71 10.99 -2.51 -2.39
N ALA A 72 11.37 -2.44 -1.12
CA ALA A 72 11.08 -1.30 -0.25
C ALA A 72 11.73 -0.01 -0.76
N SER A 73 12.93 -0.09 -1.33
CA SER A 73 13.65 1.07 -1.89
C SER A 73 12.93 1.65 -3.10
N VAL A 74 12.48 0.81 -4.03
CA VAL A 74 11.70 1.23 -5.21
C VAL A 74 10.37 1.85 -4.78
N LEU A 75 9.65 1.20 -3.85
CA LEU A 75 8.37 1.73 -3.34
C LEU A 75 8.57 3.05 -2.59
N ALA A 76 9.66 3.19 -1.81
CA ALA A 76 9.98 4.45 -1.14
C ALA A 76 10.25 5.58 -2.13
N ALA A 77 10.95 5.31 -3.23
CA ALA A 77 11.18 6.29 -4.29
C ALA A 77 9.86 6.69 -4.97
N ALA A 78 8.98 5.73 -5.22
CA ALA A 78 7.65 5.98 -5.77
C ALA A 78 6.79 6.85 -4.83
N ILE A 79 6.80 6.57 -3.53
CA ILE A 79 6.08 7.37 -2.52
C ILE A 79 6.64 8.79 -2.46
N LYS A 80 7.97 8.97 -2.49
CA LYS A 80 8.59 10.30 -2.56
C LYS A 80 8.21 11.06 -3.82
N LYS A 81 8.03 10.36 -4.94
CA LYS A 81 7.57 10.95 -6.20
C LYS A 81 6.11 11.41 -6.15
N VAL A 82 5.25 10.72 -5.41
CA VAL A 82 3.88 11.16 -5.13
C VAL A 82 3.87 12.48 -4.36
N GLY A 83 4.75 12.62 -3.38
CA GLY A 83 4.89 13.88 -2.61
C GLY A 83 4.41 13.74 -1.17
N ASP A 84 3.62 14.71 -0.72
CA ASP A 84 3.15 14.79 0.66
C ASP A 84 2.21 13.63 1.02
N VAL A 85 2.73 12.64 1.73
CA VAL A 85 1.99 11.44 2.17
C VAL A 85 1.94 11.41 3.69
N ASP A 86 0.75 11.36 4.25
CA ASP A 86 0.55 11.26 5.71
C ASP A 86 0.56 9.81 6.21
N VAL A 87 -0.06 8.88 5.48
CA VAL A 87 -0.16 7.47 5.86
C VAL A 87 0.07 6.57 4.66
N VAL A 88 0.89 5.53 4.85
CA VAL A 88 1.06 4.44 3.88
C VAL A 88 0.46 3.18 4.49
N PHE A 89 -0.57 2.62 3.85
CA PHE A 89 -1.12 1.32 4.24
C PHE A 89 -0.50 0.21 3.40
N THR A 90 -0.09 -0.87 4.05
CA THR A 90 0.39 -2.10 3.41
C THR A 90 -0.26 -3.31 4.06
N GLY A 91 -0.40 -4.40 3.34
CA GLY A 91 -0.70 -5.69 3.96
C GLY A 91 0.43 -6.13 4.90
N LYS A 92 0.12 -6.99 5.85
CA LYS A 92 1.09 -7.59 6.76
C LYS A 92 2.26 -8.24 6.01
N GLN A 93 1.96 -8.90 4.90
CA GLN A 93 2.92 -9.68 4.11
C GLN A 93 2.35 -9.99 2.74
N SER A 94 3.20 -10.35 1.78
CA SER A 94 2.78 -10.92 0.51
C SER A 94 2.62 -12.44 0.63
N THR A 95 1.76 -13.04 -0.20
CA THR A 95 1.55 -14.50 -0.22
C THR A 95 2.62 -15.25 -1.01
N ASP A 96 3.41 -14.57 -1.83
CA ASP A 96 4.50 -15.14 -2.62
C ASP A 96 5.83 -15.19 -1.86
N GLY A 97 6.26 -14.09 -1.24
CA GLY A 97 7.51 -14.00 -0.47
C GLY A 97 7.33 -14.31 1.01
N ASN A 98 6.18 -14.00 1.57
CA ASN A 98 5.77 -14.29 2.96
C ASN A 98 6.72 -13.77 4.05
N THR A 99 7.54 -12.75 3.75
CA THR A 99 8.57 -12.23 4.65
C THR A 99 8.01 -11.33 5.75
N GLY A 100 6.98 -10.54 5.44
CA GLY A 100 6.34 -9.61 6.37
C GLY A 100 7.19 -8.41 6.82
N VAL A 101 8.30 -8.12 6.12
CA VAL A 101 9.26 -7.08 6.53
C VAL A 101 9.22 -5.83 5.66
N VAL A 102 8.68 -5.89 4.44
CA VAL A 102 8.70 -4.78 3.46
C VAL A 102 8.09 -3.50 4.04
N GLY A 103 6.97 -3.58 4.77
CA GLY A 103 6.36 -2.40 5.40
C GLY A 103 7.25 -1.72 6.43
N ALA A 104 8.00 -2.49 7.23
CA ALA A 104 8.93 -1.97 8.22
C ALA A 104 10.18 -1.37 7.54
N GLU A 105 10.73 -2.03 6.52
CA GLU A 105 11.84 -1.52 5.71
C GLU A 105 11.47 -0.22 5.01
N LEU A 106 10.26 -0.16 4.44
CA LEU A 106 9.71 1.03 3.81
C LEU A 106 9.64 2.21 4.80
N ALA A 107 9.14 1.97 6.01
CA ALA A 107 9.10 2.99 7.07
C ALA A 107 10.50 3.50 7.41
N ALA A 108 11.48 2.61 7.54
CA ALA A 108 12.85 2.97 7.83
C ALA A 108 13.49 3.83 6.72
N ILE A 109 13.29 3.46 5.44
CA ILE A 109 13.83 4.19 4.29
C ILE A 109 13.18 5.57 4.14
N LEU A 110 11.88 5.69 4.43
CA LEU A 110 11.15 6.95 4.39
C LEU A 110 11.38 7.83 5.62
N GLY A 111 11.86 7.28 6.73
CA GLY A 111 11.92 7.96 8.02
C GLY A 111 10.54 8.16 8.65
N PHE A 112 9.57 7.29 8.31
CA PHE A 112 8.21 7.32 8.82
C PHE A 112 8.06 6.44 10.07
N SER A 113 7.03 6.69 10.88
CA SER A 113 6.73 5.85 12.03
C SER A 113 6.28 4.45 11.59
N PRO A 114 6.95 3.36 12.03
CA PRO A 114 6.54 2.00 11.67
C PRO A 114 5.44 1.48 12.61
N LEU A 115 4.29 1.14 12.07
CA LEU A 115 3.17 0.53 12.79
C LEU A 115 2.83 -0.82 12.15
N THR A 116 3.38 -1.88 12.72
CA THR A 116 3.21 -3.26 12.20
C THR A 116 2.15 -4.03 12.96
N GLN A 117 1.57 -5.07 12.34
CA GLN A 117 0.56 -5.95 12.93
C GLN A 117 -0.70 -5.20 13.40
N VAL A 118 -1.11 -4.16 12.66
CA VAL A 118 -2.24 -3.31 13.05
C VAL A 118 -3.55 -4.05 12.83
N SER A 119 -4.33 -4.17 13.91
CA SER A 119 -5.64 -4.80 13.93
C SER A 119 -6.80 -3.79 13.94
N LYS A 120 -6.50 -2.51 14.21
CA LYS A 120 -7.49 -1.42 14.17
C LYS A 120 -6.81 -0.06 14.10
N VAL A 121 -7.29 0.83 13.26
CA VAL A 121 -7.00 2.26 13.32
C VAL A 121 -8.05 2.90 14.22
N ARG A 122 -7.63 3.48 15.34
CA ARG A 122 -8.54 4.12 16.31
C ARG A 122 -8.86 5.55 15.94
N SER A 123 -7.83 6.31 15.58
CA SER A 123 -7.98 7.71 15.19
C SER A 123 -6.77 8.22 14.42
N ILE A 124 -7.03 9.19 13.55
CA ILE A 124 -6.01 9.98 12.87
C ILE A 124 -6.29 11.44 13.16
N ASP A 125 -5.32 12.14 13.73
CA ASP A 125 -5.34 13.58 13.92
C ASP A 125 -4.38 14.23 12.92
N ALA A 126 -4.93 14.66 11.78
CA ALA A 126 -4.15 15.28 10.73
C ALA A 126 -3.52 16.62 11.17
N ALA A 127 -4.23 17.39 11.99
CA ALA A 127 -3.74 18.69 12.49
C ALA A 127 -2.66 18.52 13.54
N GLY A 128 -2.83 17.56 14.47
CA GLY A 128 -1.84 17.21 15.48
C GLY A 128 -0.73 16.29 14.98
N LYS A 129 -0.80 15.85 13.72
CA LYS A 129 0.15 14.91 13.09
C LYS A 129 0.36 13.64 13.92
N LYS A 130 -0.74 13.00 14.31
CA LYS A 130 -0.74 11.78 15.13
C LYS A 130 -1.70 10.73 14.59
N ILE A 131 -1.36 9.48 14.85
CA ILE A 131 -2.19 8.30 14.59
C ILE A 131 -2.19 7.40 15.82
N VAL A 132 -3.36 6.86 16.19
CA VAL A 132 -3.51 5.88 17.26
C VAL A 132 -4.05 4.59 16.68
N VAL A 133 -3.35 3.48 16.93
CA VAL A 133 -3.69 2.15 16.41
C VAL A 133 -3.72 1.10 17.52
N GLU A 134 -4.42 0.00 17.26
CA GLU A 134 -4.28 -1.25 18.00
C GLU A 134 -3.38 -2.20 17.20
N ARG A 135 -2.45 -2.84 17.86
CA ARG A 135 -1.54 -3.84 17.29
C ARG A 135 -1.74 -5.19 17.96
N ALA A 136 -1.76 -6.24 17.15
CA ALA A 136 -1.74 -7.59 17.68
C ALA A 136 -0.32 -7.94 18.15
N VAL A 137 -0.20 -8.39 19.40
CA VAL A 137 1.05 -8.85 20.01
C VAL A 137 0.84 -10.23 20.62
N GLU A 138 1.93 -10.91 20.96
CA GLU A 138 1.85 -12.19 21.64
C GLU A 138 1.09 -12.03 22.98
N GLY A 139 -0.03 -12.76 23.10
CA GLY A 139 -0.86 -12.73 24.30
C GLY A 139 -1.88 -11.60 24.40
N GLY A 140 -2.02 -10.74 23.38
CA GLY A 140 -3.03 -9.68 23.46
C GLY A 140 -2.96 -8.61 22.38
N THR A 141 -3.37 -7.41 22.77
CA THR A 141 -3.40 -6.23 21.90
C THR A 141 -2.78 -5.05 22.66
N GLU A 142 -1.97 -4.28 22.01
CA GLU A 142 -1.47 -3.00 22.54
C GLU A 142 -2.03 -1.81 21.76
N VAL A 143 -2.16 -0.67 22.43
CA VAL A 143 -2.55 0.60 21.82
C VAL A 143 -1.33 1.48 21.71
N VAL A 144 -1.04 1.94 20.48
CA VAL A 144 0.15 2.75 20.18
C VAL A 144 -0.26 4.06 19.57
N GLU A 145 0.28 5.16 20.09
CA GLU A 145 0.25 6.48 19.44
C GLU A 145 1.58 6.69 18.71
N ALA A 146 1.53 7.14 17.46
CA ALA A 146 2.70 7.47 16.66
C ALA A 146 2.52 8.81 15.96
N LYS A 147 3.64 9.42 15.54
CA LYS A 147 3.63 10.62 14.72
C LYS A 147 3.39 10.28 13.24
N LEU A 148 2.68 11.15 12.54
CA LEU A 148 2.62 11.15 11.09
C LEU A 148 3.85 11.87 10.51
N PRO A 149 4.35 11.45 9.33
CA PRO A 149 3.82 10.35 8.52
C PRO A 149 4.16 8.96 9.09
N ALA A 150 3.31 7.98 8.76
CA ALA A 150 3.44 6.61 9.26
C ALA A 150 3.23 5.56 8.15
N VAL A 151 3.91 4.41 8.28
CA VAL A 151 3.62 3.19 7.52
C VAL A 151 2.87 2.22 8.42
N VAL A 152 1.68 1.83 8.01
CA VAL A 152 0.73 0.99 8.74
C VAL A 152 0.59 -0.35 8.02
N SER A 153 1.14 -1.41 8.59
CA SER A 153 1.02 -2.77 8.07
C SER A 153 -0.12 -3.48 8.78
N VAL A 154 -1.20 -3.76 8.03
CA VAL A 154 -2.46 -4.27 8.59
C VAL A 154 -2.56 -5.78 8.52
N ILE A 155 -3.25 -6.37 9.52
CA ILE A 155 -3.53 -7.80 9.55
C ILE A 155 -4.91 -8.11 8.94
N LYS A 156 -5.12 -9.37 8.60
CA LYS A 156 -6.42 -9.89 8.17
C LYS A 156 -7.46 -9.67 9.27
N GLY A 157 -8.63 -9.18 8.88
CA GLY A 157 -9.76 -8.97 9.80
C GLY A 157 -9.80 -7.60 10.46
N ILE A 158 -8.93 -6.66 10.07
CA ILE A 158 -9.03 -5.25 10.49
C ILE A 158 -10.34 -4.61 10.01
N ASN A 159 -10.81 -5.02 8.84
CA ASN A 159 -12.04 -4.58 8.18
C ASN A 159 -12.63 -5.70 7.30
N GLU A 160 -13.63 -5.41 6.50
CA GLU A 160 -14.20 -6.28 5.47
C GLU A 160 -14.02 -5.63 4.10
N PRO A 161 -13.08 -6.12 3.26
CA PRO A 161 -12.83 -5.56 1.93
C PRO A 161 -14.09 -5.58 1.06
N ARG A 162 -14.47 -4.41 0.53
CA ARG A 162 -15.59 -4.26 -0.40
C ARG A 162 -15.27 -4.82 -1.79
N LEU A 163 -16.31 -5.12 -2.53
CA LEU A 163 -16.19 -5.53 -3.93
C LEU A 163 -16.48 -4.33 -4.86
N PRO A 164 -15.78 -4.24 -6.00
CA PRO A 164 -16.05 -3.19 -6.98
C PRO A 164 -17.41 -3.41 -7.63
N ASN A 165 -18.12 -2.31 -7.91
CA ASN A 165 -19.35 -2.36 -8.67
C ASN A 165 -19.09 -2.28 -10.19
N LEU A 166 -20.09 -2.65 -10.98
CA LEU A 166 -19.96 -2.67 -12.45
C LEU A 166 -19.59 -1.31 -13.07
N MET A 167 -20.06 -0.21 -12.49
CA MET A 167 -19.74 1.13 -12.99
C MET A 167 -18.27 1.48 -12.70
N GLY A 168 -17.77 1.13 -11.52
CA GLY A 168 -16.37 1.28 -11.16
C GLY A 168 -15.45 0.49 -12.10
N ILE A 169 -15.76 -0.77 -12.35
CA ILE A 169 -15.02 -1.63 -13.29
C ILE A 169 -14.97 -1.00 -14.70
N ARG A 170 -16.12 -0.54 -15.22
CA ARG A 170 -16.20 0.11 -16.55
C ARG A 170 -15.42 1.43 -16.60
N LYS A 171 -15.39 2.20 -15.51
CA LYS A 171 -14.59 3.43 -15.42
C LYS A 171 -13.10 3.11 -15.39
N ALA A 172 -12.70 2.19 -14.52
CA ALA A 172 -11.32 1.78 -14.36
C ALA A 172 -10.68 1.21 -15.64
N SER A 173 -11.47 0.47 -16.46
CA SER A 173 -10.98 -0.12 -17.73
C SER A 173 -10.55 0.91 -18.77
N LYS A 174 -10.97 2.17 -18.64
CA LYS A 174 -10.67 3.27 -19.58
C LYS A 174 -9.51 4.15 -19.13
N ILE A 175 -9.05 3.97 -17.88
CA ILE A 175 -7.97 4.78 -17.31
C ILE A 175 -6.65 4.17 -17.74
N ASP A 176 -5.77 5.01 -18.28
CA ASP A 176 -4.38 4.63 -18.49
C ASP A 176 -3.62 4.62 -17.15
N ILE A 177 -2.83 3.57 -16.93
CA ILE A 177 -2.09 3.37 -15.69
C ILE A 177 -0.66 3.87 -15.90
N PRO A 178 -0.24 4.95 -15.22
CA PRO A 178 1.12 5.42 -15.28
C PRO A 178 2.11 4.33 -14.87
N GLN A 179 3.20 4.23 -15.63
CA GLN A 179 4.31 3.31 -15.36
C GLN A 179 5.56 4.12 -15.03
N TRP A 180 6.26 3.71 -14.00
CA TRP A 180 7.51 4.30 -13.57
C TRP A 180 8.64 3.29 -13.62
N SER A 181 9.66 3.58 -14.43
CA SER A 181 10.89 2.79 -14.54
C SER A 181 11.88 3.12 -13.41
N ALA A 182 12.96 2.38 -13.33
CA ALA A 182 14.09 2.69 -12.43
C ALA A 182 14.62 4.12 -12.67
N GLY A 183 14.76 4.51 -13.94
CA GLY A 183 15.17 5.86 -14.31
C GLY A 183 14.20 6.95 -13.89
N ASP A 184 12.87 6.69 -13.99
CA ASP A 184 11.82 7.64 -13.56
C ASP A 184 11.81 7.85 -12.05
N LEU A 185 12.25 6.85 -11.30
CA LEU A 185 12.30 6.84 -9.84
C LEU A 185 13.67 7.26 -9.30
N GLY A 186 14.70 7.32 -10.15
CA GLY A 186 16.06 7.63 -9.74
C GLY A 186 16.67 6.59 -8.80
N VAL A 187 16.30 5.32 -8.99
CA VAL A 187 16.86 4.20 -8.23
C VAL A 187 17.85 3.42 -9.08
N ASP A 188 18.98 3.05 -8.48
CA ASP A 188 19.90 2.07 -9.03
C ASP A 188 19.35 0.68 -8.68
N ALA A 189 18.98 -0.09 -9.69
CA ALA A 189 18.36 -1.40 -9.54
C ALA A 189 19.37 -2.52 -9.83
#